data_4e1d70a765e31faf90683fd6598d8e71
#
_entry.id   4e1d70a765e31faf90683fd6598d8e71
#
_cell.length_a   1.000
_cell.length_b   1.000
_cell.length_c   1.000
_cell.angle_alpha   90.00
_cell.angle_beta   90.00
_cell.angle_gamma   90.00
#
_symmetry.space_group_name_H-M   'P 1'
#
loop_
_entity.id
_entity.type
_entity.pdbx_description
1 polymer ?
#
loop_
_entity_poly.entity_id
_entity_poly.type
_entity_poly.pdbx_seq_one_letter_code
_entity_poly.pdbx_strand_id
1 'polypeptide(L)'
;MKPFQILEIKQSVYADNNRQAILLREELKKEKTFLLNLMSSPGSGKTTTVIRTIEALKNEMQIGVIEADIDSDVDAFAVAKTGAKVIQLHTGGMCHLTADMTKQGLTGLESERIDFAILENIGNLVCPAEFDTGASKNAMILSIPEGDDKPLKYPLMFSIVDVLLINKIDARDYFEFDFQALEDRVKKLNPNIKIIRISAKTGEGFEEWINWIRTEVKKWNVG
;
A
#
# COMPACT_ATOMS: atom_id res chain seq x y z
N MET A 1 40.74 8.67 -21.43
CA MET A 1 39.57 8.04 -22.03
C MET A 1 39.34 6.73 -21.26
N LYS A 2 38.14 6.47 -20.66
CA LYS A 2 37.89 5.21 -20.01
C LYS A 2 37.76 4.12 -21.09
N PRO A 3 38.38 2.94 -20.96
CA PRO A 3 38.36 1.89 -22.00
C PRO A 3 37.07 1.08 -22.02
N PHE A 4 36.00 1.49 -21.30
CA PHE A 4 34.70 0.83 -21.20
C PHE A 4 33.59 1.87 -21.05
N GLN A 5 32.41 1.48 -21.48
CA GLN A 5 31.19 2.26 -21.35
C GLN A 5 30.41 1.79 -20.10
N ILE A 6 29.99 2.74 -19.26
CA ILE A 6 29.08 2.46 -18.14
C ILE A 6 27.66 2.64 -18.67
N LEU A 7 26.86 1.59 -18.65
CA LEU A 7 25.44 1.64 -18.97
C LEU A 7 24.66 1.72 -17.67
N GLU A 8 23.95 2.83 -17.45
CA GLU A 8 23.06 2.99 -16.30
C GLU A 8 21.69 2.37 -16.62
N ILE A 9 21.60 1.04 -16.59
CA ILE A 9 20.38 0.28 -16.91
C ILE A 9 19.26 0.63 -15.92
N LYS A 10 19.61 0.93 -14.67
CA LYS A 10 18.62 1.25 -13.61
C LYS A 10 17.74 2.44 -14.00
N GLN A 11 18.28 3.49 -14.59
CA GLN A 11 17.51 4.69 -15.00
C GLN A 11 16.49 4.39 -16.10
N SER A 12 16.81 3.53 -17.06
CA SER A 12 15.88 3.18 -18.16
C SER A 12 14.69 2.36 -17.66
N VAL A 13 14.90 1.44 -16.71
CA VAL A 13 13.83 0.63 -16.10
C VAL A 13 12.87 1.49 -15.29
N TYR A 14 13.37 2.41 -14.48
CA TYR A 14 12.51 3.34 -13.73
C TYR A 14 11.73 4.28 -14.64
N ALA A 15 12.36 4.83 -15.69
CA ALA A 15 11.68 5.73 -16.62
C ALA A 15 10.53 5.05 -17.36
N ASP A 16 10.70 3.80 -17.77
CA ASP A 16 9.65 3.02 -18.42
C ASP A 16 8.50 2.68 -17.44
N ASN A 17 8.84 2.20 -16.25
CA ASN A 17 7.84 1.94 -15.21
C ASN A 17 7.02 3.20 -14.85
N ASN A 18 7.67 4.36 -14.68
CA ASN A 18 6.97 5.60 -14.34
C ASN A 18 6.01 6.04 -15.44
N ARG A 19 6.38 5.87 -16.72
CA ARG A 19 5.47 6.13 -17.84
C ARG A 19 4.26 5.20 -17.81
N GLN A 20 4.45 3.91 -17.55
CA GLN A 20 3.36 2.94 -17.43
C GLN A 20 2.47 3.25 -16.21
N ALA A 21 3.06 3.66 -15.09
CA ALA A 21 2.32 4.06 -13.89
C ALA A 21 1.40 5.27 -14.14
N ILE A 22 1.87 6.27 -14.90
CA ILE A 22 1.06 7.43 -15.30
C ILE A 22 -0.13 6.96 -16.16
N LEU A 23 0.12 6.15 -17.19
CA LEU A 23 -0.94 5.63 -18.07
C LEU A 23 -1.97 4.80 -17.32
N LEU A 24 -1.52 3.93 -16.42
CA LEU A 24 -2.42 3.12 -15.58
C LEU A 24 -3.29 4.01 -14.69
N ARG A 25 -2.72 5.05 -14.09
CA ARG A 25 -3.46 5.99 -13.23
C ARG A 25 -4.51 6.77 -14.01
N GLU A 26 -4.23 7.14 -15.28
CA GLU A 26 -5.20 7.78 -16.18
C GLU A 26 -6.35 6.81 -16.56
N GLU A 27 -6.03 5.54 -16.81
CA GLU A 27 -7.01 4.48 -17.09
C GLU A 27 -7.95 4.29 -15.90
N LEU A 28 -7.40 4.07 -14.70
CA LEU A 28 -8.13 3.94 -13.45
C LEU A 28 -9.04 5.16 -13.16
N LYS A 29 -8.57 6.36 -13.51
CA LYS A 29 -9.36 7.58 -13.36
C LYS A 29 -10.57 7.59 -14.28
N LYS A 30 -10.43 7.16 -15.53
CA LYS A 30 -11.55 7.06 -16.49
C LYS A 30 -12.56 6.00 -16.06
N GLU A 31 -12.09 4.89 -15.52
CA GLU A 31 -12.92 3.78 -15.02
C GLU A 31 -13.55 4.08 -13.66
N LYS A 32 -13.12 5.14 -12.97
CA LYS A 32 -13.50 5.50 -11.60
C LYS A 32 -13.16 4.41 -10.58
N THR A 33 -12.08 3.69 -10.81
CA THR A 33 -11.50 2.73 -9.88
C THR A 33 -10.44 3.42 -9.04
N PHE A 34 -10.63 3.48 -7.73
CA PHE A 34 -9.62 3.98 -6.81
C PHE A 34 -8.69 2.84 -6.40
N LEU A 35 -7.41 2.94 -6.70
CA LEU A 35 -6.40 1.95 -6.33
C LEU A 35 -5.55 2.44 -5.17
N LEU A 36 -5.54 1.69 -4.08
CA LEU A 36 -4.69 1.93 -2.92
C LEU A 36 -3.54 0.93 -2.90
N ASN A 37 -2.30 1.41 -2.95
CA ASN A 37 -1.11 0.60 -2.71
C ASN A 37 -0.79 0.58 -1.21
N LEU A 38 -0.86 -0.60 -0.58
CA LEU A 38 -0.64 -0.81 0.84
C LEU A 38 0.71 -1.48 1.08
N MET A 39 1.63 -0.76 1.68
CA MET A 39 3.02 -1.17 1.91
C MET A 39 3.32 -1.33 3.40
N SER A 40 4.24 -2.20 3.75
CA SER A 40 4.73 -2.36 5.13
C SER A 40 5.89 -3.34 5.22
N SER A 41 6.46 -3.49 6.42
CA SER A 41 7.28 -4.65 6.78
C SER A 41 6.43 -5.93 6.87
N PRO A 42 7.03 -7.12 6.77
CA PRO A 42 6.38 -8.37 7.13
C PRO A 42 5.88 -8.35 8.58
N GLY A 43 4.71 -8.93 8.82
CA GLY A 43 4.15 -9.04 10.16
C GLY A 43 3.59 -7.74 10.77
N SER A 44 3.54 -6.62 10.05
CA SER A 44 2.95 -5.35 10.54
C SER A 44 1.43 -5.38 10.67
N GLY A 45 0.76 -6.36 10.05
CA GLY A 45 -0.69 -6.54 10.09
C GLY A 45 -1.42 -6.04 8.84
N LYS A 46 -0.77 -6.09 7.65
CA LYS A 46 -1.39 -5.74 6.36
C LYS A 46 -2.69 -6.50 6.13
N THR A 47 -2.61 -7.81 6.03
CA THR A 47 -3.75 -8.70 5.73
C THR A 47 -4.91 -8.51 6.70
N THR A 48 -4.62 -8.36 8.01
CA THR A 48 -5.66 -8.07 9.02
C THR A 48 -6.33 -6.71 8.77
N THR A 49 -5.53 -5.70 8.37
CA THR A 49 -6.04 -4.37 8.03
C THR A 49 -6.89 -4.42 6.76
N VAL A 50 -6.47 -5.16 5.74
CA VAL A 50 -7.23 -5.37 4.49
C VAL A 50 -8.56 -6.03 4.78
N ILE A 51 -8.58 -7.15 5.52
CA ILE A 51 -9.81 -7.88 5.88
C ILE A 51 -10.80 -6.96 6.60
N ARG A 52 -10.35 -6.23 7.63
CA ARG A 52 -11.22 -5.31 8.38
C ARG A 52 -11.70 -4.14 7.51
N THR A 53 -10.89 -3.67 6.58
CA THR A 53 -11.28 -2.62 5.62
C THR A 53 -12.38 -3.12 4.70
N ILE A 54 -12.26 -4.34 4.17
CA ILE A 54 -13.29 -4.96 3.33
C ILE A 54 -14.59 -5.12 4.12
N GLU A 55 -14.51 -5.68 5.32
CA GLU A 55 -15.70 -5.89 6.17
C GLU A 55 -16.46 -4.59 6.45
N ALA A 56 -15.74 -3.48 6.62
CA ALA A 56 -16.35 -2.17 6.86
C ALA A 56 -16.97 -1.53 5.62
N LEU A 57 -16.45 -1.83 4.40
CA LEU A 57 -16.82 -1.10 3.18
C LEU A 57 -17.57 -1.93 2.14
N LYS A 58 -17.63 -3.27 2.25
CA LYS A 58 -18.19 -4.17 1.24
C LYS A 58 -19.67 -3.93 0.91
N ASN A 59 -20.43 -3.28 1.79
CA ASN A 59 -21.81 -2.92 1.55
C ASN A 59 -21.98 -1.56 0.86
N GLU A 60 -20.88 -0.80 0.71
CA GLU A 60 -20.88 0.57 0.16
C GLU A 60 -20.25 0.62 -1.22
N MET A 61 -19.28 -0.27 -1.52
CA MET A 61 -18.51 -0.27 -2.76
C MET A 61 -18.05 -1.68 -3.15
N GLN A 62 -17.89 -1.91 -4.44
CA GLN A 62 -17.31 -3.15 -4.97
C GLN A 62 -15.80 -3.12 -4.76
N ILE A 63 -15.29 -4.08 -3.97
CA ILE A 63 -13.88 -4.14 -3.58
C ILE A 63 -13.19 -5.32 -4.25
N GLY A 64 -12.04 -5.04 -4.89
CA GLY A 64 -11.11 -6.04 -5.38
C GLY A 64 -9.78 -5.97 -4.64
N VAL A 65 -9.12 -7.09 -4.46
CA VAL A 65 -7.81 -7.17 -3.78
C VAL A 65 -6.82 -7.88 -4.68
N ILE A 66 -5.64 -7.30 -4.79
CA ILE A 66 -4.49 -7.89 -5.43
C ILE A 66 -3.48 -8.16 -4.32
N GLU A 67 -3.29 -9.42 -4.01
CA GLU A 67 -2.29 -9.89 -3.05
C GLU A 67 -0.99 -10.17 -3.78
N ALA A 68 0.11 -9.60 -3.29
CA ALA A 68 1.43 -9.87 -3.85
C ALA A 68 2.32 -10.55 -2.81
N ASP A 69 2.75 -11.74 -3.13
CA ASP A 69 3.72 -12.48 -2.34
C ASP A 69 4.77 -13.13 -3.25
N ILE A 70 5.88 -13.56 -2.64
CA ILE A 70 6.96 -14.22 -3.36
C ILE A 70 6.49 -15.61 -3.82
N ASP A 71 5.83 -16.37 -2.93
CA ASP A 71 5.42 -17.77 -3.19
C ASP A 71 4.27 -18.29 -2.30
N SER A 72 3.61 -17.44 -1.50
CA SER A 72 2.55 -17.84 -0.55
C SER A 72 1.17 -17.39 -1.04
N ASP A 73 0.14 -18.20 -0.77
CA ASP A 73 -1.26 -17.90 -1.04
C ASP A 73 -2.11 -17.80 0.25
N VAL A 74 -1.48 -17.89 1.42
CA VAL A 74 -2.16 -17.92 2.73
C VAL A 74 -2.97 -16.64 2.96
N ASP A 75 -2.41 -15.48 2.63
CA ASP A 75 -3.07 -14.19 2.81
C ASP A 75 -4.24 -14.03 1.83
N ALA A 76 -4.07 -14.43 0.56
CA ALA A 76 -5.16 -14.43 -0.42
C ALA A 76 -6.34 -15.31 0.02
N PHE A 77 -6.10 -16.48 0.59
CA PHE A 77 -7.15 -17.32 1.17
C PHE A 77 -7.87 -16.65 2.33
N ALA A 78 -7.14 -15.95 3.21
CA ALA A 78 -7.74 -15.26 4.34
C ALA A 78 -8.64 -14.10 3.85
N VAL A 79 -8.17 -13.32 2.87
CA VAL A 79 -8.93 -12.22 2.28
C VAL A 79 -10.15 -12.73 1.51
N ALA A 80 -10.03 -13.81 0.73
CA ALA A 80 -11.15 -14.38 -0.04
C ALA A 80 -12.34 -14.81 0.83
N LYS A 81 -12.11 -15.18 2.10
CA LYS A 81 -13.18 -15.51 3.06
C LYS A 81 -14.12 -14.33 3.37
N THR A 82 -13.71 -13.09 3.09
CA THR A 82 -14.58 -11.90 3.23
C THR A 82 -15.66 -11.80 2.15
N GLY A 83 -15.50 -12.57 1.06
CA GLY A 83 -16.32 -12.50 -0.14
C GLY A 83 -15.85 -11.48 -1.17
N ALA A 84 -14.76 -10.76 -0.92
CA ALA A 84 -14.15 -9.89 -1.91
C ALA A 84 -13.49 -10.70 -3.05
N LYS A 85 -13.38 -10.11 -4.23
CA LYS A 85 -12.57 -10.67 -5.32
C LYS A 85 -11.09 -10.53 -4.97
N VAL A 86 -10.36 -11.61 -5.13
CA VAL A 86 -8.93 -11.64 -4.81
C VAL A 86 -8.16 -12.25 -5.98
N ILE A 87 -7.08 -11.60 -6.36
CA ILE A 87 -6.08 -12.12 -7.27
C ILE A 87 -4.75 -12.25 -6.52
N GLN A 88 -4.13 -13.40 -6.60
CA GLN A 88 -2.76 -13.61 -6.11
C GLN A 88 -1.77 -13.39 -7.24
N LEU A 89 -0.79 -12.50 -7.01
CA LEU A 89 0.37 -12.32 -7.88
C LEU A 89 1.60 -12.99 -7.27
N HIS A 90 2.14 -14.00 -7.93
CA HIS A 90 3.43 -14.55 -7.61
C HIS A 90 4.52 -13.78 -8.36
N THR A 91 5.41 -13.13 -7.62
CA THR A 91 6.42 -12.24 -8.21
C THR A 91 7.68 -12.95 -8.70
N GLY A 92 7.78 -14.27 -8.45
CA GLY A 92 8.93 -15.07 -8.90
C GLY A 92 10.26 -14.63 -8.28
N GLY A 93 10.23 -14.14 -7.03
CA GLY A 93 11.42 -13.70 -6.29
C GLY A 93 11.68 -12.20 -6.33
N MET A 94 10.87 -11.40 -7.04
CA MET A 94 10.97 -9.93 -6.95
C MET A 94 10.38 -9.43 -5.63
N CYS A 95 11.04 -8.42 -5.04
CA CYS A 95 10.68 -7.83 -3.75
C CYS A 95 9.83 -6.57 -3.87
N HIS A 96 9.26 -6.28 -5.04
CA HIS A 96 8.41 -5.13 -5.34
C HIS A 96 7.47 -5.43 -6.50
N LEU A 97 6.47 -4.58 -6.68
CA LEU A 97 5.57 -4.59 -7.83
C LEU A 97 5.86 -3.39 -8.75
N THR A 98 5.72 -3.61 -10.05
CA THR A 98 5.74 -2.58 -11.07
C THR A 98 4.32 -2.18 -11.48
N ALA A 99 4.18 -1.09 -12.24
CA ALA A 99 2.91 -0.69 -12.81
C ALA A 99 2.31 -1.75 -13.76
N ASP A 100 3.16 -2.45 -14.53
CA ASP A 100 2.73 -3.53 -15.42
C ASP A 100 2.17 -4.73 -14.63
N MET A 101 2.84 -5.16 -13.57
CA MET A 101 2.33 -6.22 -12.69
C MET A 101 1.02 -5.82 -12.03
N THR A 102 0.89 -4.56 -11.59
CA THR A 102 -0.34 -4.01 -11.03
C THR A 102 -1.47 -4.07 -12.05
N LYS A 103 -1.20 -3.67 -13.30
CA LYS A 103 -2.16 -3.75 -14.40
C LYS A 103 -2.60 -5.20 -14.67
N GLN A 104 -1.69 -6.16 -14.67
CA GLN A 104 -2.02 -7.57 -14.82
C GLN A 104 -2.95 -8.05 -13.69
N GLY A 105 -2.68 -7.66 -12.43
CA GLY A 105 -3.55 -7.98 -11.30
C GLY A 105 -4.94 -7.38 -11.43
N LEU A 106 -5.05 -6.12 -11.86
CA LEU A 106 -6.33 -5.46 -12.13
C LEU A 106 -7.12 -6.16 -13.22
N THR A 107 -6.46 -6.51 -14.33
CA THR A 107 -7.08 -7.28 -15.43
C THR A 107 -7.63 -8.62 -14.93
N GLY A 108 -6.97 -9.29 -14.00
CA GLY A 108 -7.48 -10.49 -13.37
C GLY A 108 -8.75 -10.28 -12.52
N LEU A 109 -9.02 -9.05 -12.06
CA LEU A 109 -10.23 -8.69 -11.31
C LEU A 109 -11.43 -8.32 -12.22
N GLU A 110 -11.23 -8.09 -13.51
CA GLU A 110 -12.13 -7.44 -14.49
C GLU A 110 -13.43 -8.19 -14.85
N SER A 111 -13.95 -9.07 -14.05
CA SER A 111 -15.29 -9.64 -14.33
C SER A 111 -16.46 -8.73 -13.93
N GLU A 112 -16.22 -7.67 -13.17
CA GLU A 112 -17.20 -6.69 -12.68
C GLU A 112 -16.52 -5.35 -12.38
N ARG A 113 -17.30 -4.28 -12.37
CA ARG A 113 -16.81 -2.96 -11.98
C ARG A 113 -16.26 -3.00 -10.55
N ILE A 114 -15.04 -2.54 -10.36
CA ILE A 114 -14.40 -2.35 -9.05
C ILE A 114 -14.38 -0.86 -8.74
N ASP A 115 -14.99 -0.46 -7.62
CA ASP A 115 -14.96 0.94 -7.15
C ASP A 115 -13.68 1.23 -6.36
N PHE A 116 -13.22 0.23 -5.59
CA PHE A 116 -12.04 0.30 -4.73
C PHE A 116 -11.18 -0.95 -4.87
N ALA A 117 -9.98 -0.78 -5.37
CA ALA A 117 -8.97 -1.84 -5.46
C ALA A 117 -7.89 -1.63 -4.38
N ILE A 118 -7.51 -2.69 -3.70
CA ILE A 118 -6.39 -2.72 -2.75
C ILE A 118 -5.28 -3.57 -3.36
N LEU A 119 -4.10 -2.98 -3.50
CA LEU A 119 -2.87 -3.68 -3.82
C LEU A 119 -2.10 -3.90 -2.51
N GLU A 120 -2.19 -5.11 -1.94
CA GLU A 120 -1.33 -5.51 -0.83
C GLU A 120 0.06 -5.82 -1.37
N ASN A 121 0.99 -4.90 -1.18
CA ASN A 121 2.35 -5.02 -1.70
C ASN A 121 3.19 -5.97 -0.84
N ILE A 122 4.29 -6.46 -1.41
CA ILE A 122 5.23 -7.35 -0.73
C ILE A 122 5.75 -6.68 0.54
N GLY A 123 5.90 -7.46 1.60
CA GLY A 123 6.41 -7.00 2.90
C GLY A 123 7.88 -6.56 2.81
N ASN A 124 8.11 -5.29 2.49
CA ASN A 124 9.44 -4.68 2.33
C ASN A 124 9.33 -3.15 2.43
N LEU A 125 10.31 -2.49 3.04
CA LEU A 125 10.33 -1.02 3.20
C LEU A 125 11.30 -0.30 2.24
N VAL A 126 12.03 -1.03 1.39
CA VAL A 126 13.03 -0.48 0.46
C VAL A 126 12.50 -0.52 -0.96
N CYS A 127 12.42 -1.73 -1.54
CA CYS A 127 12.10 -1.89 -2.95
C CYS A 127 10.72 -1.31 -3.35
N PRO A 128 9.61 -1.53 -2.59
CA PRO A 128 8.32 -0.96 -2.94
C PRO A 128 8.28 0.57 -2.93
N ALA A 129 9.19 1.23 -2.22
CA ALA A 129 9.29 2.69 -2.23
C ALA A 129 9.95 3.25 -3.50
N GLU A 130 10.71 2.44 -4.23
CA GLU A 130 11.43 2.86 -5.43
C GLU A 130 10.58 2.75 -6.71
N PHE A 131 9.48 1.97 -6.70
CA PHE A 131 8.68 1.68 -7.89
C PHE A 131 7.25 2.20 -7.76
N ASP A 132 6.87 3.09 -8.67
CA ASP A 132 5.49 3.55 -8.80
C ASP A 132 4.62 2.43 -9.38
N THR A 133 3.62 1.99 -8.62
CA THR A 133 2.67 0.94 -9.02
C THR A 133 1.51 1.45 -9.88
N GLY A 134 1.41 2.76 -10.13
CA GLY A 134 0.25 3.38 -10.77
C GLY A 134 -0.95 3.58 -9.84
N ALA A 135 -0.79 3.36 -8.54
CA ALA A 135 -1.87 3.55 -7.57
C ALA A 135 -2.32 5.01 -7.47
N SER A 136 -3.61 5.19 -7.11
CA SER A 136 -4.21 6.51 -6.84
C SER A 136 -3.62 7.14 -5.58
N LYS A 137 -3.35 6.32 -4.57
CA LYS A 137 -2.78 6.68 -3.28
C LYS A 137 -1.89 5.57 -2.72
N ASN A 138 -0.90 5.97 -1.93
CA ASN A 138 0.00 5.08 -1.22
C ASN A 138 -0.27 5.14 0.29
N ALA A 139 -0.47 3.99 0.91
CA ALA A 139 -0.56 3.83 2.35
C ALA A 139 0.59 2.97 2.88
N MET A 140 1.07 3.28 4.07
CA MET A 140 2.04 2.46 4.77
C MET A 140 1.52 2.07 6.14
N ILE A 141 1.78 0.83 6.55
CA ILE A 141 1.57 0.36 7.93
C ILE A 141 2.92 0.23 8.62
N LEU A 142 3.04 0.89 9.77
CA LEU A 142 4.10 0.70 10.75
C LEU A 142 3.47 0.17 12.04
N SER A 143 3.89 -0.97 12.53
CA SER A 143 3.39 -1.49 13.81
C SER A 143 4.27 -1.07 14.98
N ILE A 144 3.66 -0.87 16.16
CA ILE A 144 4.38 -0.49 17.39
C ILE A 144 5.61 -1.37 17.68
N PRO A 145 5.55 -2.73 17.56
CA PRO A 145 6.72 -3.57 17.80
C PRO A 145 7.92 -3.31 16.88
N GLU A 146 7.72 -2.61 15.75
CA GLU A 146 8.82 -2.29 14.82
C GLU A 146 9.69 -1.13 15.28
N GLY A 147 9.18 -0.29 16.20
CA GLY A 147 9.88 0.88 16.74
C GLY A 147 9.63 2.18 15.96
N ASP A 148 9.77 3.30 16.66
CA ASP A 148 9.54 4.66 16.15
C ASP A 148 10.71 5.23 15.33
N ASP A 149 11.82 4.50 15.24
CA ASP A 149 13.04 4.90 14.53
C ASP A 149 13.03 4.53 13.03
N LYS A 150 12.00 3.84 12.55
CA LYS A 150 11.90 3.41 11.13
C LYS A 150 12.03 4.56 10.11
N PRO A 151 11.52 5.77 10.34
CA PRO A 151 11.73 6.88 9.40
C PRO A 151 13.20 7.26 9.21
N LEU A 152 14.04 7.03 10.21
CA LEU A 152 15.48 7.27 10.11
C LEU A 152 16.20 6.22 9.26
N LYS A 153 15.67 4.98 9.23
CA LYS A 153 16.25 3.85 8.49
C LYS A 153 15.73 3.76 7.06
N TYR A 154 14.48 4.17 6.82
CA TYR A 154 13.78 4.01 5.54
C TYR A 154 13.12 5.34 5.10
N PRO A 155 13.85 6.46 4.99
CA PRO A 155 13.27 7.78 4.77
C PRO A 155 12.46 7.87 3.47
N LEU A 156 12.87 7.18 2.40
CA LEU A 156 12.16 7.20 1.13
C LEU A 156 10.72 6.68 1.28
N MET A 157 10.50 5.57 1.99
CA MET A 157 9.18 5.01 2.21
C MET A 157 8.23 6.03 2.84
N PHE A 158 8.67 6.74 3.88
CA PHE A 158 7.84 7.74 4.57
C PHE A 158 7.63 9.03 3.76
N SER A 159 8.51 9.31 2.80
CA SER A 159 8.39 10.52 1.95
C SER A 159 7.36 10.38 0.83
N ILE A 160 7.06 9.15 0.39
CA ILE A 160 6.20 8.89 -0.79
C ILE A 160 4.76 8.51 -0.43
N VAL A 161 4.46 8.20 0.84
CA VAL A 161 3.13 7.73 1.23
C VAL A 161 2.19 8.90 1.60
N ASP A 162 0.92 8.78 1.22
CA ASP A 162 -0.12 9.75 1.54
C ASP A 162 -0.64 9.60 2.97
N VAL A 163 -0.62 8.36 3.47
CA VAL A 163 -1.10 8.03 4.82
C VAL A 163 -0.20 6.98 5.48
N LEU A 164 0.10 7.21 6.75
CA LEU A 164 0.78 6.28 7.65
C LEU A 164 -0.23 5.75 8.68
N LEU A 165 -0.41 4.44 8.71
CA LEU A 165 -1.15 3.74 9.75
C LEU A 165 -0.15 3.25 10.81
N ILE A 166 -0.27 3.75 12.04
CA ILE A 166 0.46 3.20 13.18
C ILE A 166 -0.42 2.10 13.77
N ASN A 167 -0.08 0.84 13.46
CA ASN A 167 -0.89 -0.31 13.83
C ASN A 167 -0.41 -0.97 15.13
N LYS A 168 -1.26 -1.84 15.69
CA LYS A 168 -1.06 -2.58 16.94
C LYS A 168 -0.93 -1.66 18.15
N ILE A 169 -1.71 -0.56 18.19
CA ILE A 169 -1.72 0.36 19.35
C ILE A 169 -2.21 -0.33 20.63
N ASP A 170 -2.93 -1.45 20.50
CA ASP A 170 -3.30 -2.35 21.60
C ASP A 170 -2.10 -3.01 22.30
N ALA A 171 -0.93 -2.99 21.66
CA ALA A 171 0.32 -3.54 22.21
C ALA A 171 1.24 -2.46 22.82
N ARG A 172 0.83 -1.18 22.85
CA ARG A 172 1.68 -0.05 23.27
C ARG A 172 2.31 -0.20 24.65
N ASP A 173 1.61 -0.84 25.58
CA ASP A 173 2.07 -0.97 26.95
C ASP A 173 3.21 -2.02 27.11
N TYR A 174 3.51 -2.76 26.05
CA TYR A 174 4.55 -3.80 26.02
C TYR A 174 5.83 -3.36 25.27
N PHE A 175 5.80 -2.18 24.65
CA PHE A 175 6.91 -1.69 23.81
C PHE A 175 7.21 -0.22 24.11
N GLU A 176 8.49 0.12 24.11
CA GLU A 176 8.90 1.53 24.09
C GLU A 176 8.63 2.11 22.70
N PHE A 177 7.71 3.07 22.62
CA PHE A 177 7.33 3.70 21.36
C PHE A 177 6.93 5.15 21.60
N ASP A 178 7.72 6.08 21.07
CA ASP A 178 7.46 7.51 21.16
C ASP A 178 6.69 8.01 19.92
N PHE A 179 5.39 8.18 20.08
CA PHE A 179 4.52 8.68 19.01
C PHE A 179 4.91 10.08 18.54
N GLN A 180 5.30 10.97 19.45
CA GLN A 180 5.66 12.33 19.09
C GLN A 180 6.96 12.36 18.29
N ALA A 181 7.96 11.60 18.70
CA ALA A 181 9.22 11.48 18.00
C ALA A 181 9.02 10.89 16.60
N LEU A 182 8.17 9.86 16.45
CA LEU A 182 7.80 9.31 15.14
C LEU A 182 7.15 10.37 14.25
N GLU A 183 6.12 11.06 14.75
CA GLU A 183 5.38 12.07 13.98
C GLU A 183 6.28 13.21 13.53
N ASP A 184 7.17 13.71 14.40
CA ASP A 184 8.13 14.75 14.07
C ASP A 184 9.12 14.33 12.97
N ARG A 185 9.61 13.08 13.04
CA ARG A 185 10.50 12.50 12.01
C ARG A 185 9.78 12.37 10.68
N VAL A 186 8.55 11.84 10.70
CA VAL A 186 7.76 11.62 9.49
C VAL A 186 7.36 12.94 8.84
N LYS A 187 6.91 13.93 9.62
CA LYS A 187 6.52 15.26 9.10
C LYS A 187 7.69 16.07 8.53
N LYS A 188 8.92 15.82 8.98
CA LYS A 188 10.12 16.39 8.34
C LYS A 188 10.37 15.83 6.95
N LEU A 189 10.04 14.55 6.72
CA LEU A 189 10.18 13.89 5.41
C LEU A 189 8.99 14.20 4.49
N ASN A 190 7.78 14.26 5.06
CA ASN A 190 6.54 14.45 4.33
C ASN A 190 5.56 15.31 5.18
N PRO A 191 5.58 16.64 5.01
CA PRO A 191 4.75 17.55 5.82
C PRO A 191 3.24 17.33 5.66
N ASN A 192 2.81 16.77 4.54
CA ASN A 192 1.39 16.60 4.19
C ASN A 192 0.83 15.22 4.53
N ILE A 193 1.65 14.32 5.08
CA ILE A 193 1.23 12.97 5.39
C ILE A 193 0.10 12.95 6.43
N LYS A 194 -0.93 12.16 6.18
CA LYS A 194 -1.94 11.84 7.19
C LYS A 194 -1.40 10.71 8.08
N ILE A 195 -1.47 10.87 9.40
CA ILE A 195 -1.08 9.82 10.35
C ILE A 195 -2.33 9.39 11.10
N ILE A 196 -2.58 8.07 11.15
CA ILE A 196 -3.74 7.46 11.81
C ILE A 196 -3.24 6.33 12.70
N ARG A 197 -3.66 6.32 13.96
CA ARG A 197 -3.31 5.29 14.93
C ARG A 197 -4.43 4.27 14.99
N ILE A 198 -4.11 2.98 14.76
CA ILE A 198 -5.10 1.91 14.67
C ILE A 198 -4.69 0.67 15.44
N SER A 199 -5.67 -0.13 15.81
CA SER A 199 -5.50 -1.56 16.06
C SER A 199 -6.39 -2.34 15.10
N ALA A 200 -5.77 -2.99 14.12
CA ALA A 200 -6.50 -3.88 13.22
C ALA A 200 -7.10 -5.09 13.96
N LYS A 201 -6.57 -5.43 15.15
CA LYS A 201 -7.07 -6.50 16.01
C LYS A 201 -8.35 -6.09 16.76
N THR A 202 -8.33 -4.94 17.45
CA THR A 202 -9.44 -4.50 18.31
C THR A 202 -10.46 -3.62 17.59
N GLY A 203 -10.03 -2.91 16.54
CA GLY A 203 -10.83 -1.91 15.83
C GLY A 203 -10.64 -0.49 16.35
N GLU A 204 -9.84 -0.28 17.38
CA GLU A 204 -9.51 1.05 17.89
C GLU A 204 -8.91 1.93 16.77
N GLY A 205 -9.42 3.18 16.61
CA GLY A 205 -8.98 4.13 15.59
C GLY A 205 -9.36 3.77 14.15
N PHE A 206 -10.00 2.63 13.91
CA PHE A 206 -10.24 2.12 12.56
C PHE A 206 -11.28 2.95 11.78
N GLU A 207 -12.20 3.62 12.48
CA GLU A 207 -13.19 4.49 11.85
C GLU A 207 -12.53 5.68 11.12
N GLU A 208 -11.45 6.27 11.68
CA GLU A 208 -10.71 7.35 11.02
C GLU A 208 -10.08 6.88 9.71
N TRP A 209 -9.53 5.66 9.69
CA TRP A 209 -9.00 5.03 8.48
C TRP A 209 -10.09 4.83 7.41
N ILE A 210 -11.23 4.27 7.78
CA ILE A 210 -12.35 4.03 6.87
C ILE A 210 -12.89 5.35 6.30
N ASN A 211 -13.01 6.39 7.13
CA ASN A 211 -13.47 7.71 6.69
C ASN A 211 -12.45 8.39 5.75
N TRP A 212 -11.14 8.16 5.96
CA TRP A 212 -10.12 8.60 5.02
C TRP A 212 -10.30 7.93 3.65
N ILE A 213 -10.49 6.62 3.60
CA ILE A 213 -10.74 5.89 2.34
C ILE A 213 -11.98 6.44 1.63
N ARG A 214 -13.12 6.54 2.33
CA ARG A 214 -14.36 7.09 1.75
C ARG A 214 -14.12 8.45 1.12
N THR A 215 -13.35 9.30 1.79
CA THR A 215 -13.03 10.65 1.33
C THR A 215 -12.16 10.62 0.07
N GLU A 216 -11.12 9.79 0.03
CA GLU A 216 -10.22 9.73 -1.12
C GLU A 216 -10.88 9.06 -2.33
N VAL A 217 -11.68 8.00 -2.15
CA VAL A 217 -12.49 7.40 -3.21
C VAL A 217 -13.47 8.43 -3.81
N LYS A 218 -14.16 9.20 -2.96
CA LYS A 218 -15.07 10.25 -3.42
C LYS A 218 -14.35 11.34 -4.20
N LYS A 219 -13.21 11.84 -3.72
CA LYS A 219 -12.38 12.83 -4.44
C LYS A 219 -11.90 12.28 -5.78
N TRP A 220 -11.48 11.03 -5.80
CA TRP A 220 -11.03 10.35 -7.02
C TRP A 220 -12.14 10.32 -8.08
N ASN A 221 -13.37 10.04 -7.70
CA ASN A 221 -14.49 9.89 -8.62
C ASN A 221 -15.07 11.22 -9.13
N VAL A 222 -14.83 12.35 -8.47
CA VAL A 222 -15.40 13.67 -8.80
C VAL A 222 -14.41 14.54 -9.62
N GLY A 223 -13.12 14.39 -9.40
CA GLY A 223 -12.07 15.13 -10.13
C GLY A 223 -11.67 14.44 -11.42
#